data_de286bd5ab38cdad36f907280c9a2a41
#
_entry.id   de286bd5ab38cdad36f907280c9a2a41
#
_cell.length_a   1.000
_cell.length_b   1.000
_cell.length_c   1.000
_cell.angle_alpha   90.00
_cell.angle_beta   90.00
_cell.angle_gamma   90.00
#
_symmetry.space_group_name_H-M   'P 1'
#
loop_
_entity.id
_entity.type
_entity.pdbx_description
1 polymer ?
#
loop_
_entity_poly.entity_id
_entity_poly.type
_entity_poly.pdbx_seq_one_letter_code
_entity_poly.pdbx_strand_id
1 'polypeptide(L)'
;MSDQSSREPTSSPVPAPSITTLSTREVYRNRWLRLREDRILRSNGKEGIYSVVDKDECAIILPIEAGRVWLVEQFRYTIQERAWELPQGGWEEAIVDPEELARGELQEEMGLHADRMVRLGSVWIAYGFARQKQYVYLASGLRQTKTDRDAEEHDLVVRSFAMGEFEQMMREGTIADASTLAAWGLYQLLNSGQK
;
A
#
# COMPACT_ATOMS: atom_id res chain seq x y z
N MET A 1 -39.64 -30.10 -12.00
CA MET A 1 -39.28 -29.91 -10.58
C MET A 1 -37.85 -30.36 -10.42
N SER A 2 -36.89 -29.44 -10.57
CA SER A 2 -35.45 -29.67 -10.47
C SER A 2 -34.99 -28.95 -9.22
N ASP A 3 -34.60 -29.77 -8.24
CA ASP A 3 -34.08 -29.39 -6.95
C ASP A 3 -32.65 -28.81 -7.14
N GLN A 4 -32.50 -27.48 -6.94
CA GLN A 4 -31.22 -26.82 -6.85
C GLN A 4 -30.79 -26.80 -5.38
N SER A 5 -30.13 -27.88 -4.97
CA SER A 5 -29.39 -27.95 -3.70
C SER A 5 -28.26 -26.90 -3.71
N SER A 6 -28.48 -25.80 -2.98
CA SER A 6 -27.47 -24.78 -2.68
C SER A 6 -26.36 -25.41 -1.80
N ARG A 7 -25.20 -25.70 -2.41
CA ARG A 7 -24.00 -26.04 -1.67
C ARG A 7 -23.46 -24.80 -0.97
N GLU A 8 -23.63 -24.72 0.34
CA GLU A 8 -22.87 -23.77 1.16
C GLU A 8 -21.36 -24.04 1.03
N PRO A 9 -20.52 -23.00 0.91
CA PRO A 9 -19.08 -23.20 0.91
C PRO A 9 -18.64 -23.70 2.28
N THR A 10 -18.20 -24.94 2.36
CA THR A 10 -17.58 -25.52 3.55
C THR A 10 -16.28 -24.77 3.83
N SER A 11 -16.28 -23.87 4.81
CA SER A 11 -15.06 -23.25 5.31
C SER A 11 -14.19 -24.34 5.96
N SER A 12 -13.08 -24.68 5.31
CA SER A 12 -12.07 -25.52 5.95
C SER A 12 -11.63 -24.88 7.26
N PRO A 13 -11.47 -25.65 8.36
CA PRO A 13 -11.02 -25.08 9.63
C PRO A 13 -9.66 -24.41 9.44
N VAL A 14 -9.53 -23.15 9.90
CA VAL A 14 -8.26 -22.42 9.89
C VAL A 14 -7.28 -23.23 10.74
N PRO A 15 -6.15 -23.69 10.20
CA PRO A 15 -5.18 -24.45 10.97
C PRO A 15 -4.67 -23.62 12.15
N ALA A 16 -4.41 -24.27 13.28
CA ALA A 16 -3.84 -23.62 14.46
C ALA A 16 -2.53 -22.92 14.07
N PRO A 17 -2.24 -21.73 14.65
CA PRO A 17 -1.04 -20.98 14.30
C PRO A 17 0.20 -21.84 14.61
N SER A 18 1.12 -21.88 13.67
CA SER A 18 2.39 -22.62 13.80
C SER A 18 3.38 -21.95 14.77
N ILE A 19 3.06 -20.76 15.26
CA ILE A 19 3.86 -19.95 16.17
C ILE A 19 2.95 -19.35 17.24
N THR A 20 3.34 -19.49 18.50
CA THR A 20 2.67 -18.87 19.67
C THR A 20 3.58 -17.81 20.27
N THR A 21 3.07 -16.63 20.54
CA THR A 21 3.80 -15.58 21.26
C THR A 21 3.80 -15.88 22.75
N LEU A 22 4.97 -15.98 23.35
CA LEU A 22 5.17 -16.18 24.79
C LEU A 22 5.22 -14.87 25.56
N SER A 23 5.92 -13.87 25.01
CA SER A 23 6.00 -12.54 25.58
C SER A 23 6.41 -11.53 24.50
N THR A 24 6.07 -10.26 24.71
CA THR A 24 6.41 -9.13 23.82
C THR A 24 7.18 -8.07 24.60
N ARG A 25 8.23 -7.54 23.98
CA ARG A 25 8.99 -6.42 24.51
C ARG A 25 9.08 -5.32 23.45
N GLU A 26 8.70 -4.09 23.79
CA GLU A 26 8.98 -2.93 22.94
C GLU A 26 10.46 -2.60 23.02
N VAL A 27 11.09 -2.45 21.85
CA VAL A 27 12.54 -2.17 21.72
C VAL A 27 12.77 -0.69 21.41
N TYR A 28 11.91 -0.13 20.52
CA TYR A 28 12.00 1.26 20.10
C TYR A 28 10.62 1.75 19.65
N ARG A 29 10.33 3.03 19.86
CA ARG A 29 9.13 3.70 19.33
C ARG A 29 9.45 5.15 18.98
N ASN A 30 8.89 5.61 17.88
CA ASN A 30 8.72 7.03 17.57
C ASN A 30 7.31 7.26 17.00
N ARG A 31 7.03 8.44 16.43
CA ARG A 31 5.70 8.75 15.86
C ARG A 31 5.34 7.91 14.63
N TRP A 32 6.34 7.39 13.88
CA TRP A 32 6.11 6.68 12.61
C TRP A 32 6.11 5.15 12.71
N LEU A 33 6.73 4.59 13.74
CA LEU A 33 6.85 3.14 13.88
C LEU A 33 7.11 2.69 15.32
N ARG A 34 6.80 1.44 15.57
CA ARG A 34 7.17 0.72 16.77
C ARG A 34 7.95 -0.54 16.39
N LEU A 35 9.14 -0.74 16.97
CA LEU A 35 9.88 -1.99 16.92
C LEU A 35 9.63 -2.79 18.18
N ARG A 36 9.13 -4.00 18.04
CA ARG A 36 8.98 -4.97 19.15
C ARG A 36 9.73 -6.25 18.87
N GLU A 37 10.13 -6.94 19.94
CA GLU A 37 10.67 -8.28 19.93
C GLU A 37 9.76 -9.20 20.69
N ASP A 38 9.32 -10.29 20.04
CA ASP A 38 8.47 -11.33 20.63
C ASP A 38 9.30 -12.58 20.90
N ARG A 39 9.22 -13.11 22.13
CA ARG A 39 9.60 -14.51 22.38
C ARG A 39 8.49 -15.40 21.85
N ILE A 40 8.86 -16.39 21.08
CA ILE A 40 7.91 -17.26 20.40
C ILE A 40 8.19 -18.74 20.67
N LEU A 41 7.14 -19.56 20.63
CA LEU A 41 7.21 -21.01 20.62
C LEU A 41 6.68 -21.52 19.27
N ARG A 42 7.49 -22.28 18.56
CA ARG A 42 7.10 -22.92 17.29
C ARG A 42 6.37 -24.25 17.57
N SER A 43 5.57 -24.72 16.61
CA SER A 43 4.83 -25.97 16.71
C SER A 43 5.69 -27.21 16.97
N ASN A 44 6.99 -27.15 16.65
CA ASN A 44 7.97 -28.19 16.95
C ASN A 44 8.57 -28.11 18.37
N GLY A 45 8.02 -27.27 19.25
CA GLY A 45 8.47 -27.08 20.63
C GLY A 45 9.72 -26.21 20.78
N LYS A 46 10.29 -25.66 19.70
CA LYS A 46 11.48 -24.79 19.78
C LYS A 46 11.09 -23.34 20.04
N GLU A 47 11.70 -22.76 21.06
CA GLU A 47 11.62 -21.32 21.29
C GLU A 47 12.49 -20.53 20.30
N GLY A 48 12.20 -19.24 20.17
CA GLY A 48 12.95 -18.29 19.36
C GLY A 48 12.50 -16.88 19.62
N ILE A 49 13.02 -15.96 18.83
CA ILE A 49 12.63 -14.56 18.79
C ILE A 49 12.06 -14.20 17.41
N TYR A 50 11.16 -13.21 17.39
CA TYR A 50 10.64 -12.59 16.17
C TYR A 50 10.64 -11.08 16.37
N SER A 51 11.38 -10.36 15.51
CA SER A 51 11.39 -8.90 15.54
C SER A 51 10.37 -8.37 14.53
N VAL A 52 9.50 -7.47 14.99
CA VAL A 52 8.41 -6.92 14.18
C VAL A 52 8.43 -5.41 14.20
N VAL A 53 8.38 -4.80 13.02
CA VAL A 53 8.10 -3.38 12.84
C VAL A 53 6.60 -3.20 12.67
N ASP A 54 5.93 -2.59 13.65
CA ASP A 54 4.54 -2.17 13.53
C ASP A 54 4.50 -0.74 12.97
N LYS A 55 3.75 -0.53 11.90
CA LYS A 55 3.40 0.77 11.32
C LYS A 55 1.91 0.86 11.10
N ASP A 56 1.39 2.07 11.12
CA ASP A 56 -0.01 2.32 10.79
C ASP A 56 -0.33 1.95 9.35
N GLU A 57 -1.60 1.68 9.09
CA GLU A 57 -2.08 1.38 7.75
C GLU A 57 -1.91 2.62 6.86
N CYS A 58 -1.76 2.40 5.56
CA CYS A 58 -1.54 3.46 4.58
C CYS A 58 -2.38 3.23 3.32
N ALA A 59 -2.42 4.23 2.46
CA ALA A 59 -3.03 4.14 1.14
C ALA A 59 -1.98 4.37 0.05
N ILE A 60 -2.22 3.79 -1.12
CA ILE A 60 -1.52 4.10 -2.37
C ILE A 60 -2.56 4.33 -3.46
N ILE A 61 -2.34 5.32 -4.28
CA ILE A 61 -3.28 5.75 -5.27
C ILE A 61 -2.67 5.61 -6.67
N LEU A 62 -3.40 5.01 -7.60
CA LEU A 62 -3.10 4.96 -9.02
C LEU A 62 -3.94 6.03 -9.74
N PRO A 63 -3.42 7.25 -9.96
CA PRO A 63 -4.16 8.33 -10.61
C PRO A 63 -4.04 8.17 -12.12
N ILE A 64 -5.16 7.87 -12.79
CA ILE A 64 -5.22 7.71 -14.25
C ILE A 64 -6.22 8.68 -14.84
N GLU A 65 -5.75 9.48 -15.81
CA GLU A 65 -6.61 10.37 -16.60
C GLU A 65 -6.11 10.45 -18.05
N ALA A 66 -7.02 10.35 -19.01
CA ALA A 66 -6.73 10.47 -20.45
C ALA A 66 -5.54 9.61 -20.95
N GLY A 67 -5.42 8.36 -20.47
CA GLY A 67 -4.34 7.45 -20.85
C GLY A 67 -2.96 7.80 -20.25
N ARG A 68 -2.94 8.61 -19.22
CA ARG A 68 -1.73 9.01 -18.49
C ARG A 68 -1.82 8.60 -17.03
N VAL A 69 -0.69 8.23 -16.43
CA VAL A 69 -0.51 7.95 -15.00
C VAL A 69 0.26 9.11 -14.39
N TRP A 70 -0.18 9.57 -13.24
CA TRP A 70 0.51 10.60 -12.47
C TRP A 70 1.39 9.95 -11.41
N LEU A 71 2.64 10.40 -11.32
CA LEU A 71 3.64 9.92 -10.38
C LEU A 71 4.21 11.07 -9.57
N VAL A 72 4.79 10.71 -8.44
CA VAL A 72 5.64 11.57 -7.62
C VAL A 72 7.08 11.07 -7.71
N GLU A 73 8.03 12.00 -7.64
CA GLU A 73 9.45 11.70 -7.43
C GLU A 73 9.91 12.39 -6.17
N GLN A 74 10.52 11.64 -5.26
CA GLN A 74 11.06 12.17 -4.03
C GLN A 74 12.38 11.48 -3.65
N PHE A 75 13.15 12.13 -2.77
CA PHE A 75 14.37 11.52 -2.23
C PHE A 75 14.01 10.51 -1.13
N ARG A 76 14.25 9.25 -1.36
CA ARG A 76 14.05 8.19 -0.38
C ARG A 76 15.33 7.97 0.45
N TYR A 77 15.35 8.53 1.66
CA TYR A 77 16.51 8.51 2.55
C TYR A 77 17.06 7.10 2.79
N THR A 78 16.22 6.08 2.88
CA THR A 78 16.63 4.70 3.16
C THR A 78 17.48 4.08 2.06
N ILE A 79 17.29 4.48 0.81
CA ILE A 79 18.05 4.00 -0.35
C ILE A 79 19.00 5.06 -0.90
N GLN A 80 18.98 6.29 -0.34
CA GLN A 80 19.83 7.43 -0.73
C GLN A 80 19.70 7.81 -2.21
N GLU A 81 18.51 7.64 -2.79
CA GLU A 81 18.22 7.92 -4.20
C GLU A 81 16.88 8.63 -4.35
N ARG A 82 16.70 9.34 -5.46
CA ARG A 82 15.39 9.81 -5.89
C ARG A 82 14.66 8.68 -6.60
N ALA A 83 13.39 8.47 -6.27
CA ALA A 83 12.57 7.39 -6.81
C ALA A 83 11.25 7.92 -7.35
N TRP A 84 10.84 7.42 -8.52
CA TRP A 84 9.49 7.59 -9.05
C TRP A 84 8.57 6.53 -8.47
N GLU A 85 7.42 6.96 -7.98
CA GLU A 85 6.44 6.09 -7.34
C GLU A 85 5.02 6.66 -7.48
N LEU A 86 4.03 5.87 -7.14
CA LEU A 86 2.65 6.36 -6.98
C LEU A 86 2.53 7.13 -5.66
N PRO A 87 1.64 8.16 -5.58
CA PRO A 87 1.36 8.86 -4.33
C PRO A 87 0.88 7.88 -3.27
N GLN A 88 1.46 7.98 -2.07
CA GLN A 88 1.20 7.04 -1.00
C GLN A 88 1.62 7.56 0.36
N GLY A 89 0.78 7.36 1.37
CA GLY A 89 1.12 7.72 2.72
C GLY A 89 0.12 7.20 3.74
N GLY A 90 0.32 7.57 4.98
CA GLY A 90 -0.50 7.16 6.11
C GLY A 90 -0.66 8.28 7.11
N TRP A 91 -1.84 8.44 7.66
CA TRP A 91 -2.10 9.46 8.66
C TRP A 91 -1.55 9.04 10.03
N GLU A 92 -0.85 9.98 10.64
CA GLU A 92 -0.15 9.73 11.90
C GLU A 92 -1.07 9.81 13.14
N GLU A 93 -2.24 10.45 13.04
CA GLU A 93 -3.00 10.87 14.24
C GLU A 93 -4.41 10.28 14.38
N ALA A 94 -5.01 9.65 13.39
CA ALA A 94 -6.38 9.16 13.49
C ALA A 94 -6.61 7.87 12.68
N ILE A 95 -7.52 7.02 13.17
CA ILE A 95 -8.10 5.95 12.36
C ILE A 95 -9.11 6.61 11.42
N VAL A 96 -8.74 6.77 10.15
CA VAL A 96 -9.56 7.37 9.10
C VAL A 96 -10.04 6.29 8.16
N ASP A 97 -11.17 6.54 7.49
CA ASP A 97 -11.60 5.70 6.39
C ASP A 97 -10.49 5.62 5.32
N PRO A 98 -10.10 4.42 4.85
CA PRO A 98 -9.00 4.29 3.88
C PRO A 98 -9.22 5.05 2.57
N GLU A 99 -10.45 5.32 2.14
CA GLU A 99 -10.71 6.15 0.96
C GLU A 99 -10.49 7.64 1.26
N GLU A 100 -10.87 8.11 2.45
CA GLU A 100 -10.60 9.49 2.88
C GLU A 100 -9.09 9.73 2.97
N LEU A 101 -8.35 8.78 3.54
CA LEU A 101 -6.88 8.80 3.55
C LEU A 101 -6.33 8.91 2.12
N ALA A 102 -6.77 8.04 1.19
CA ALA A 102 -6.30 8.06 -0.19
C ALA A 102 -6.61 9.39 -0.91
N ARG A 103 -7.73 10.03 -0.59
CA ARG A 103 -8.10 11.35 -1.14
C ARG A 103 -7.22 12.46 -0.56
N GLY A 104 -6.90 12.38 0.74
CA GLY A 104 -5.97 13.28 1.42
C GLY A 104 -4.60 13.24 0.76
N GLU A 105 -3.99 12.07 0.68
CA GLU A 105 -2.66 11.86 0.07
C GLU A 105 -2.59 12.36 -1.38
N LEU A 106 -3.63 12.07 -2.19
CA LEU A 106 -3.70 12.56 -3.57
C LEU A 106 -3.70 14.08 -3.66
N GLN A 107 -4.39 14.74 -2.73
CA GLN A 107 -4.45 16.19 -2.68
C GLN A 107 -3.16 16.79 -2.14
N GLU A 108 -2.62 16.27 -1.05
CA GLU A 108 -1.44 16.78 -0.36
C GLU A 108 -0.20 16.70 -1.24
N GLU A 109 0.15 15.51 -1.70
CA GLU A 109 1.33 15.28 -2.51
C GLU A 109 1.22 15.89 -3.92
N MET A 110 0.05 15.76 -4.58
CA MET A 110 -0.10 16.06 -6.00
C MET A 110 -0.92 17.32 -6.31
N GLY A 111 -1.70 17.83 -5.36
CA GLY A 111 -2.70 18.86 -5.60
C GLY A 111 -3.80 18.40 -6.57
N LEU A 112 -4.19 17.15 -6.49
CA LEU A 112 -5.24 16.58 -7.33
C LEU A 112 -6.44 16.16 -6.51
N HIS A 113 -7.63 16.43 -7.04
CA HIS A 113 -8.88 15.88 -6.58
C HIS A 113 -9.39 14.84 -7.61
N ALA A 114 -9.95 13.74 -7.15
CA ALA A 114 -10.54 12.71 -8.00
C ALA A 114 -12.06 12.68 -7.84
N ASP A 115 -12.81 12.71 -8.94
CA ASP A 115 -14.28 12.54 -8.93
C ASP A 115 -14.66 11.11 -8.55
N ARG A 116 -13.82 10.14 -8.93
CA ARG A 116 -14.05 8.72 -8.68
C ARG A 116 -12.83 8.09 -8.05
N MET A 117 -13.06 7.41 -6.92
CA MET A 117 -12.09 6.57 -6.22
C MET A 117 -12.62 5.13 -6.20
N VAL A 118 -11.84 4.18 -6.68
CA VAL A 118 -12.23 2.76 -6.73
C VAL A 118 -11.18 1.93 -6.01
N ARG A 119 -11.58 1.23 -4.96
CA ARG A 119 -10.70 0.31 -4.25
C ARG A 119 -10.36 -0.89 -5.13
N LEU A 120 -9.08 -1.07 -5.45
CA LEU A 120 -8.56 -2.21 -6.21
C LEU A 120 -8.27 -3.42 -5.32
N GLY A 121 -7.93 -3.18 -4.05
CA GLY A 121 -7.59 -4.23 -3.11
C GLY A 121 -6.77 -3.71 -1.92
N SER A 122 -6.02 -4.61 -1.33
CA SER A 122 -5.03 -4.26 -0.30
C SER A 122 -3.86 -5.24 -0.33
N VAL A 123 -2.69 -4.77 0.07
CA VAL A 123 -1.46 -5.55 0.15
C VAL A 123 -0.82 -5.41 1.53
N TRP A 124 0.01 -6.35 1.92
CA TRP A 124 0.87 -6.25 3.09
C TRP A 124 2.27 -5.86 2.64
N ILE A 125 2.80 -4.77 3.21
CA ILE A 125 4.16 -4.33 2.92
C ILE A 125 5.11 -5.13 3.80
N ALA A 126 6.04 -5.88 3.18
CA ALA A 126 7.12 -6.59 3.86
C ALA A 126 6.67 -7.47 5.06
N TYR A 127 5.56 -8.21 4.93
CA TYR A 127 4.96 -9.00 6.02
C TYR A 127 5.88 -10.06 6.67
N GLY A 128 7.07 -10.27 6.13
CA GLY A 128 8.10 -11.12 6.75
C GLY A 128 8.68 -10.52 8.04
N PHE A 129 8.64 -9.19 8.21
CA PHE A 129 9.15 -8.51 9.39
C PHE A 129 8.36 -7.23 9.77
N ALA A 130 7.52 -6.72 8.88
CA ALA A 130 6.73 -5.53 9.14
C ALA A 130 5.22 -5.85 9.12
N ARG A 131 4.50 -5.21 10.02
CA ARG A 131 3.05 -5.23 10.06
C ARG A 131 2.56 -3.86 9.59
N GLN A 132 2.40 -3.72 8.28
CA GLN A 132 1.79 -2.56 7.66
C GLN A 132 0.92 -3.02 6.49
N LYS A 133 -0.35 -2.66 6.52
CA LYS A 133 -1.30 -2.92 5.44
C LYS A 133 -1.44 -1.66 4.60
N GLN A 134 -1.49 -1.83 3.29
CA GLN A 134 -1.69 -0.74 2.33
C GLN A 134 -2.94 -0.99 1.50
N TYR A 135 -3.82 0.00 1.45
CA TYR A 135 -5.01 0.00 0.62
C TYR A 135 -4.70 0.61 -0.73
N VAL A 136 -5.14 -0.05 -1.80
CA VAL A 136 -4.84 0.34 -3.18
C VAL A 136 -6.08 0.90 -3.83
N TYR A 137 -5.98 2.12 -4.36
CA TYR A 137 -7.07 2.82 -5.02
C TYR A 137 -6.71 3.25 -6.44
N LEU A 138 -7.69 3.18 -7.35
CA LEU A 138 -7.66 3.84 -8.66
C LEU A 138 -8.39 5.17 -8.53
N ALA A 139 -7.75 6.26 -8.93
CA ALA A 139 -8.34 7.58 -8.99
C ALA A 139 -8.54 8.03 -10.45
N SER A 140 -9.71 8.59 -10.77
CA SER A 140 -10.05 9.11 -12.09
C SER A 140 -11.00 10.31 -12.00
N GLY A 141 -11.17 11.04 -13.13
CA GLY A 141 -11.84 12.33 -13.12
C GLY A 141 -11.00 13.35 -12.36
N LEU A 142 -9.70 13.40 -12.69
CA LEU A 142 -8.72 14.18 -11.94
C LEU A 142 -8.88 15.68 -12.26
N ARG A 143 -8.89 16.51 -11.22
CA ARG A 143 -8.94 17.96 -11.30
C ARG A 143 -7.83 18.58 -10.45
N GLN A 144 -7.16 19.60 -11.00
CA GLN A 144 -6.14 20.33 -10.27
C GLN A 144 -6.75 21.13 -9.11
N THR A 145 -6.12 21.01 -7.95
CA THR A 145 -6.40 21.79 -6.74
C THR A 145 -5.10 22.37 -6.18
N LYS A 146 -5.13 22.88 -4.96
CA LYS A 146 -3.91 23.30 -4.26
C LYS A 146 -3.26 22.11 -3.57
N THR A 147 -1.94 22.07 -3.59
CA THR A 147 -1.15 21.17 -2.75
C THR A 147 -1.13 21.69 -1.30
N ASP A 148 -1.09 20.80 -0.35
CA ASP A 148 -0.91 21.11 1.08
C ASP A 148 0.16 20.16 1.66
N ARG A 149 1.38 20.25 1.08
CA ARG A 149 2.48 19.34 1.36
C ARG A 149 3.06 19.56 2.74
N ASP A 150 3.37 18.47 3.39
CA ASP A 150 4.15 18.47 4.60
C ASP A 150 5.56 19.04 4.39
N ALA A 151 6.17 19.56 5.47
CA ALA A 151 7.53 20.12 5.40
C ALA A 151 8.58 19.09 4.92
N GLU A 152 8.31 17.79 5.11
CA GLU A 152 9.17 16.68 4.71
C GLU A 152 9.07 16.38 3.21
N GLU A 153 8.01 16.86 2.53
CA GLU A 153 7.70 16.64 1.11
C GLU A 153 8.00 17.85 0.21
N HIS A 154 8.78 18.82 0.72
CA HIS A 154 9.03 20.10 0.05
C HIS A 154 9.71 19.96 -1.31
N ASP A 155 10.46 18.88 -1.57
CA ASP A 155 11.21 18.61 -2.80
C ASP A 155 10.52 17.63 -3.76
N LEU A 156 9.26 17.24 -3.45
CA LEU A 156 8.48 16.29 -4.22
C LEU A 156 8.12 16.88 -5.60
N VAL A 157 8.43 16.12 -6.65
CA VAL A 157 8.13 16.45 -8.05
C VAL A 157 6.95 15.63 -8.54
N VAL A 158 5.93 16.31 -9.09
CA VAL A 158 4.75 15.66 -9.66
C VAL A 158 4.82 15.69 -11.18
N ARG A 159 4.62 14.56 -11.84
CA ARG A 159 4.60 14.48 -13.31
C ARG A 159 3.66 13.37 -13.80
N SER A 160 3.02 13.61 -14.95
CA SER A 160 2.25 12.56 -15.64
C SER A 160 3.06 11.94 -16.77
N PHE A 161 2.91 10.62 -16.93
CA PHE A 161 3.55 9.81 -17.96
C PHE A 161 2.49 9.12 -18.81
N ALA A 162 2.75 8.92 -20.10
CA ALA A 162 1.89 8.06 -20.90
C ALA A 162 1.91 6.64 -20.34
N MET A 163 0.79 5.90 -20.44
CA MET A 163 0.69 4.54 -19.90
C MET A 163 1.84 3.62 -20.35
N GLY A 164 2.20 3.67 -21.65
CA GLY A 164 3.32 2.87 -22.18
C GLY A 164 4.69 3.30 -21.65
N GLU A 165 4.90 4.61 -21.37
CA GLU A 165 6.10 5.13 -20.74
C GLU A 165 6.21 4.63 -19.28
N PHE A 166 5.12 4.72 -18.52
CA PHE A 166 5.04 4.18 -17.16
C PHE A 166 5.36 2.67 -17.10
N GLU A 167 4.79 1.89 -18.02
CA GLU A 167 5.12 0.46 -18.11
C GLU A 167 6.59 0.21 -18.47
N GLN A 168 7.17 1.04 -19.32
CA GLN A 168 8.57 0.93 -19.69
C GLN A 168 9.49 1.26 -18.51
N MET A 169 9.18 2.30 -17.73
CA MET A 169 9.91 2.66 -16.51
C MET A 169 9.95 1.50 -15.50
N MET A 170 8.88 0.73 -15.38
CA MET A 170 8.86 -0.48 -14.54
C MET A 170 9.74 -1.60 -15.12
N ARG A 171 9.69 -1.83 -16.43
CA ARG A 171 10.51 -2.88 -17.09
C ARG A 171 12.01 -2.59 -17.00
N GLU A 172 12.38 -1.31 -17.03
CA GLU A 172 13.77 -0.85 -16.96
C GLU A 172 14.28 -0.70 -15.50
N GLY A 173 13.39 -0.83 -14.52
CA GLY A 173 13.73 -0.68 -13.11
C GLY A 173 13.85 0.77 -12.64
N THR A 174 13.48 1.77 -13.47
CA THR A 174 13.38 3.17 -13.06
C THR A 174 12.31 3.36 -11.99
N ILE A 175 11.23 2.58 -12.07
CA ILE A 175 10.27 2.41 -11.00
C ILE A 175 10.53 1.04 -10.35
N ALA A 176 11.05 1.05 -9.14
CA ALA A 176 11.39 -0.15 -8.36
C ALA A 176 10.59 -0.26 -7.04
N ASP A 177 9.71 0.71 -6.74
CA ASP A 177 8.86 0.67 -5.57
C ASP A 177 7.87 -0.50 -5.63
N ALA A 178 7.95 -1.39 -4.64
CA ALA A 178 7.13 -2.60 -4.58
C ALA A 178 5.63 -2.29 -4.50
N SER A 179 5.25 -1.22 -3.82
CA SER A 179 3.86 -0.78 -3.67
C SER A 179 3.28 -0.33 -5.01
N THR A 180 4.04 0.45 -5.77
CA THR A 180 3.68 0.88 -7.13
C THR A 180 3.50 -0.31 -8.08
N LEU A 181 4.44 -1.27 -8.04
CA LEU A 181 4.36 -2.49 -8.86
C LEU A 181 3.14 -3.34 -8.48
N ALA A 182 2.84 -3.48 -7.19
CA ALA A 182 1.67 -4.21 -6.70
C ALA A 182 0.35 -3.53 -7.09
N ALA A 183 0.26 -2.21 -6.97
CA ALA A 183 -0.91 -1.43 -7.37
C ALA A 183 -1.19 -1.59 -8.88
N TRP A 184 -0.14 -1.50 -9.70
CA TRP A 184 -0.25 -1.77 -11.14
C TRP A 184 -0.70 -3.18 -11.44
N GLY A 185 -0.15 -4.18 -10.75
CA GLY A 185 -0.56 -5.58 -10.88
C GLY A 185 -2.04 -5.80 -10.61
N LEU A 186 -2.58 -5.22 -9.51
CA LEU A 186 -4.01 -5.28 -9.19
C LEU A 186 -4.87 -4.62 -10.26
N TYR A 187 -4.46 -3.45 -10.77
CA TYR A 187 -5.17 -2.76 -11.85
C TYR A 187 -5.23 -3.61 -13.12
N GLN A 188 -4.13 -4.25 -13.52
CA GLN A 188 -4.08 -5.10 -14.71
C GLN A 188 -4.97 -6.34 -14.58
N LEU A 189 -5.01 -6.97 -13.39
CA LEU A 189 -5.86 -8.14 -13.13
C LEU A 189 -7.34 -7.80 -13.28
N LEU A 190 -7.78 -6.63 -12.82
CA LEU A 190 -9.18 -6.21 -12.94
C LEU A 190 -9.57 -5.92 -14.39
N ASN A 191 -8.66 -5.32 -15.18
CA ASN A 191 -8.93 -5.02 -16.59
C ASN A 191 -8.86 -6.26 -17.49
N SER A 192 -8.09 -7.27 -17.14
CA SER A 192 -7.99 -8.51 -17.93
C SER A 192 -9.22 -9.43 -17.79
N GLY A 193 -9.99 -9.29 -16.73
CA GLY A 193 -11.25 -10.03 -16.51
C GLY A 193 -12.48 -9.47 -17.26
N GLN A 194 -12.32 -8.36 -17.99
CA GLN A 194 -13.41 -7.71 -18.77
C GLN A 194 -13.32 -7.93 -20.29
N LYS A 195 -12.48 -8.85 -20.74
CA LYS A 195 -12.36 -9.20 -22.16
C LYS A 195 -13.11 -10.50 -22.50
#